data_58ce57b4c318384398ae00bdd1870522
#
_entry.id   58ce57b4c318384398ae00bdd1870522
#
_cell.length_a   1.000
_cell.length_b   1.000
_cell.length_c   1.000
_cell.angle_alpha   90.00
_cell.angle_beta   90.00
_cell.angle_gamma   90.00
#
_symmetry.space_group_name_H-M   'P 1'
#
loop_
_entity.id
_entity.type
_entity.pdbx_description
1 polymer ?
#
loop_
_entity_poly.entity_id
_entity_poly.type
_entity_poly.pdbx_seq_one_letter_code
_entity_poly.pdbx_strand_id
1 'polypeptide(L)'
;MNSQAYYQILRTKREDLSIRHPSGFCLVISVFNPQKNSAPGSLCEVTVADAARLLYEGTHREATEDEAAIYAEKQDAERMRNAPDNVGRMRAQLNQLLGTPAKPGK
;
A
#
# COMPACT_ATOMS: atom_id res chain seq x y z
N MET A 1 26.01 15.62 11.50
CA MET A 1 25.89 14.21 11.21
C MET A 1 26.70 13.85 9.98
N ASN A 2 27.36 12.72 10.03
CA ASN A 2 28.14 12.26 8.90
C ASN A 2 27.21 11.67 7.84
N SER A 3 27.24 12.23 6.65
CA SER A 3 26.36 11.75 5.56
C SER A 3 26.65 10.31 5.21
N GLN A 4 27.90 9.91 5.29
CA GLN A 4 28.28 8.54 4.99
C GLN A 4 27.64 7.56 5.96
N ALA A 5 27.62 7.89 7.25
CA ALA A 5 26.98 7.05 8.24
C ALA A 5 25.48 6.96 7.99
N TYR A 6 24.87 8.08 7.64
CA TYR A 6 23.45 8.12 7.34
C TYR A 6 23.12 7.18 6.18
N TYR A 7 23.85 7.29 5.07
CA TYR A 7 23.59 6.45 3.91
C TYR A 7 23.87 4.98 4.18
N GLN A 8 24.85 4.68 5.02
CA GLN A 8 25.12 3.31 5.39
C GLN A 8 23.98 2.71 6.21
N ILE A 9 23.45 3.48 7.13
CA ILE A 9 22.30 3.05 7.94
C ILE A 9 21.10 2.78 7.03
N LEU A 10 20.81 3.70 6.10
CA LEU A 10 19.70 3.52 5.20
C LEU A 10 19.89 2.30 4.29
N ARG A 11 21.10 2.10 3.81
CA ARG A 11 21.39 0.95 2.97
C ARG A 11 21.15 -0.36 3.73
N THR A 12 21.63 -0.43 4.97
CA THR A 12 21.44 -1.63 5.78
C THR A 12 19.96 -1.90 6.03
N LYS A 13 19.22 -0.85 6.38
CA LYS A 13 17.78 -1.01 6.60
C LYS A 13 17.06 -1.43 5.32
N ARG A 14 17.43 -0.85 4.20
CA ARG A 14 16.81 -1.19 2.92
C ARG A 14 17.09 -2.64 2.54
N GLU A 15 18.31 -3.10 2.76
CA GLU A 15 18.67 -4.48 2.46
C GLU A 15 17.88 -5.44 3.33
N ASP A 16 17.77 -5.15 4.61
CA ASP A 16 16.99 -5.96 5.53
C ASP A 16 15.51 -6.01 5.11
N LEU A 17 14.96 -4.85 4.78
CA LEU A 17 13.58 -4.79 4.33
C LEU A 17 13.38 -5.53 3.02
N SER A 18 14.35 -5.46 2.11
CA SER A 18 14.24 -6.16 0.83
C SER A 18 14.20 -7.66 1.01
N ILE A 19 14.92 -8.18 2.00
CA ILE A 19 14.88 -9.62 2.28
C ILE A 19 13.51 -10.01 2.79
N ARG A 20 12.92 -9.22 3.70
CA ARG A 20 11.63 -9.53 4.28
C ARG A 20 10.47 -9.19 3.37
N HIS A 21 10.69 -8.28 2.41
CA HIS A 21 9.64 -7.83 1.49
C HIS A 21 10.15 -7.94 0.05
N PRO A 22 10.20 -9.16 -0.48
CA PRO A 22 10.79 -9.36 -1.81
C PRO A 22 10.04 -8.68 -2.95
N SER A 23 8.80 -8.26 -2.71
CA SER A 23 8.07 -7.49 -3.72
C SER A 23 8.67 -6.11 -3.96
N GLY A 24 9.52 -5.63 -3.04
CA GLY A 24 10.07 -4.29 -3.15
C GLY A 24 9.25 -3.22 -2.46
N PHE A 25 8.13 -3.59 -1.87
CA PHE A 25 7.24 -2.67 -1.16
C PHE A 25 7.06 -3.12 0.28
N CYS A 26 6.83 -2.15 1.13
CA CYS A 26 6.70 -2.38 2.56
C CYS A 26 5.53 -1.57 3.08
N LEU A 27 4.72 -2.18 3.93
CA LEU A 27 3.61 -1.48 4.55
C LEU A 27 4.10 -0.88 5.86
N VAL A 28 3.91 0.41 6.04
CA VAL A 28 4.31 1.12 7.24
C VAL A 28 3.12 1.85 7.83
N ILE A 29 3.20 2.10 9.12
CA ILE A 29 2.15 2.85 9.81
C ILE A 29 2.79 4.05 10.50
N SER A 30 2.15 5.20 10.38
CA SER A 30 2.66 6.41 11.02
C SER A 30 2.54 6.30 12.54
N VAL A 31 3.50 6.90 13.24
CA VAL A 31 3.48 6.94 14.70
C VAL A 31 3.54 8.38 15.14
N PHE A 32 3.13 8.61 16.38
CA PHE A 32 3.17 9.95 16.94
C PHE A 32 4.63 10.40 17.06
N ASN A 33 4.94 11.52 16.45
CA ASN A 33 6.27 12.12 16.54
C ASN A 33 6.10 13.64 16.45
N PRO A 34 6.02 14.31 17.60
CA PRO A 34 5.76 15.74 17.59
C PRO A 34 6.87 16.58 16.95
N GLN A 35 8.11 16.07 16.97
CA GLN A 35 9.22 16.79 16.34
C GLN A 35 9.09 16.81 14.82
N LYS A 36 8.48 15.79 14.26
CA LYS A 36 8.28 15.68 12.81
C LYS A 36 6.83 15.95 12.40
N ASN A 37 6.02 16.38 13.34
CA ASN A 37 4.61 16.68 13.09
C ASN A 37 3.87 15.46 12.52
N SER A 38 4.16 14.28 13.05
CA SER A 38 3.58 13.04 12.58
C SER A 38 2.49 12.57 13.52
N ALA A 39 1.33 12.23 12.98
CA ALA A 39 0.19 11.71 13.73
C ALA A 39 0.14 10.20 13.54
N PRO A 40 -0.38 9.46 14.56
CA PRO A 40 -0.36 8.00 14.49
C PRO A 40 -1.50 7.44 13.65
N GLY A 41 -1.34 6.20 13.21
CA GLY A 41 -2.43 5.39 12.71
C GLY A 41 -2.66 5.37 11.21
N SER A 42 -1.79 6.03 10.44
CA SER A 42 -1.96 6.05 8.99
C SER A 42 -1.12 4.96 8.34
N LEU A 43 -1.78 4.00 7.71
CA LEU A 43 -1.11 2.91 7.00
C LEU A 43 -0.87 3.30 5.56
N CYS A 44 0.32 3.04 5.05
CA CYS A 44 0.57 3.22 3.62
C CYS A 44 1.63 2.25 3.13
N GLU A 45 1.55 1.94 1.85
CA GLU A 45 2.51 1.06 1.20
C GLU A 45 3.52 1.91 0.46
N VAL A 46 4.80 1.69 0.75
CA VAL A 46 5.88 2.47 0.16
C VAL A 46 6.97 1.53 -0.32
N THR A 47 7.89 2.04 -1.12
CA THR A 47 9.04 1.23 -1.52
C THR A 47 9.91 0.95 -0.30
N VAL A 48 10.72 -0.12 -0.39
CA VAL A 48 11.60 -0.44 0.73
C VAL A 48 12.61 0.68 0.98
N ALA A 49 13.00 1.42 -0.06
CA ALA A 49 13.90 2.56 0.11
C ALA A 49 13.24 3.67 0.92
N ASP A 50 11.98 3.99 0.60
CA ASP A 50 11.24 4.99 1.35
C ASP A 50 10.95 4.52 2.76
N ALA A 51 10.63 3.24 2.92
CA ALA A 51 10.38 2.68 4.24
C ALA A 51 11.61 2.81 5.12
N ALA A 52 12.79 2.51 4.57
CA ALA A 52 14.03 2.64 5.34
C ALA A 52 14.21 4.06 5.86
N ARG A 53 13.93 5.05 5.01
CA ARG A 53 14.06 6.45 5.39
C ARG A 53 13.04 6.82 6.47
N LEU A 54 11.79 6.40 6.28
CA LEU A 54 10.73 6.73 7.24
C LEU A 54 10.98 6.09 8.60
N LEU A 55 11.47 4.86 8.62
CA LEU A 55 11.81 4.19 9.86
C LEU A 55 12.98 4.88 10.55
N TYR A 56 13.95 5.32 9.77
CA TYR A 56 15.09 6.03 10.33
C TYR A 56 14.66 7.38 10.94
N GLU A 57 13.75 8.07 10.26
CA GLU A 57 13.27 9.36 10.73
C GLU A 57 12.36 9.26 11.94
N GLY A 58 11.83 8.06 12.20
CA GLY A 58 10.98 7.86 13.36
C GLY A 58 9.54 8.30 13.18
N THR A 59 9.13 8.60 11.95
CA THR A 59 7.75 8.98 11.69
C THR A 59 6.86 7.78 11.44
N HIS A 60 7.45 6.62 11.15
CA HIS A 60 6.72 5.41 10.81
C HIS A 60 7.41 4.19 11.40
N ARG A 61 6.65 3.12 11.53
CA ARG A 61 7.18 1.80 11.86
C ARG A 61 6.60 0.79 10.89
N GLU A 62 7.22 -0.38 10.81
CA GLU A 62 6.66 -1.43 9.98
C GLU A 62 5.31 -1.87 10.54
N ALA A 63 4.37 -2.14 9.66
CA ALA A 63 3.09 -2.68 10.06
C ALA A 63 3.25 -4.14 10.49
N THR A 64 2.47 -4.57 11.46
CA THR A 64 2.44 -5.98 11.85
C THR A 64 1.65 -6.77 10.82
N GLU A 65 1.73 -8.10 10.93
CA GLU A 65 0.97 -8.97 10.03
C GLU A 65 -0.53 -8.72 10.16
N ASP A 66 -1.00 -8.49 11.38
CA ASP A 66 -2.41 -8.19 11.61
C ASP A 66 -2.81 -6.89 10.95
N GLU A 67 -1.95 -5.87 11.08
CA GLU A 67 -2.21 -4.59 10.45
C GLU A 67 -2.21 -4.70 8.93
N ALA A 68 -1.30 -5.50 8.40
CA ALA A 68 -1.25 -5.72 6.96
C ALA A 68 -2.50 -6.43 6.46
N ALA A 69 -3.02 -7.39 7.23
CA ALA A 69 -4.24 -8.08 6.86
C ALA A 69 -5.44 -7.14 6.85
N ILE A 70 -5.53 -6.27 7.86
CA ILE A 70 -6.61 -5.28 7.92
C ILE A 70 -6.51 -4.33 6.74
N TYR A 71 -5.30 -3.90 6.40
CA TYR A 71 -5.09 -3.01 5.27
C TYR A 71 -5.54 -3.66 3.97
N ALA A 72 -5.19 -4.93 3.78
CA ALA A 72 -5.58 -5.65 2.57
C ALA A 72 -7.09 -5.77 2.47
N GLU A 73 -7.76 -6.06 3.58
CA GLU A 73 -9.21 -6.13 3.60
C GLU A 73 -9.85 -4.81 3.25
N LYS A 74 -9.30 -3.72 3.80
CA LYS A 74 -9.83 -2.39 3.50
C LYS A 74 -9.62 -2.03 2.03
N GLN A 75 -8.46 -2.38 1.48
CA GLN A 75 -8.21 -2.10 0.07
C GLN A 75 -9.16 -2.87 -0.82
N ASP A 76 -9.43 -4.12 -0.50
CA ASP A 76 -10.38 -4.92 -1.26
C ASP A 76 -11.78 -4.34 -1.16
N ALA A 77 -12.20 -3.96 0.03
CA ALA A 77 -13.52 -3.38 0.23
C ALA A 77 -13.67 -2.07 -0.54
N GLU A 78 -12.64 -1.24 -0.51
CA GLU A 78 -12.68 0.02 -1.24
C GLU A 78 -12.69 -0.19 -2.73
N ARG A 79 -11.92 -1.18 -3.21
CA ARG A 79 -11.90 -1.50 -4.64
C ARG A 79 -13.27 -1.95 -5.10
N MET A 80 -13.92 -2.79 -4.31
CA MET A 80 -15.27 -3.24 -4.66
C MET A 80 -16.27 -2.10 -4.61
N ARG A 81 -16.14 -1.23 -3.59
CA ARG A 81 -17.07 -0.11 -3.44
C ARG A 81 -16.87 0.95 -4.51
N ASN A 82 -15.62 1.17 -4.91
CA ASN A 82 -15.28 2.25 -5.84
C ASN A 82 -15.22 1.77 -7.28
N ALA A 83 -15.68 0.57 -7.57
CA ALA A 83 -15.60 0.02 -8.91
C ALA A 83 -16.96 -0.37 -9.49
N PRO A 84 -18.01 0.40 -9.24
CA PRO A 84 -19.29 0.05 -9.87
C PRO A 84 -19.20 0.12 -11.39
N ASP A 85 -18.36 1.02 -11.91
CA ASP A 85 -18.18 1.10 -13.36
C ASP A 85 -17.54 -0.17 -13.90
N ASN A 86 -16.63 -0.76 -13.15
CA ASN A 86 -16.04 -2.01 -13.58
C ASN A 86 -17.06 -3.14 -13.59
N VAL A 87 -17.94 -3.17 -12.60
CA VAL A 87 -19.00 -4.16 -12.56
C VAL A 87 -19.93 -3.96 -13.73
N GLY A 88 -20.27 -2.71 -14.02
CA GLY A 88 -21.12 -2.42 -15.16
C GLY A 88 -20.50 -2.84 -16.47
N ARG A 89 -19.21 -2.58 -16.63
CA ARG A 89 -18.49 -2.99 -17.83
C ARG A 89 -18.43 -4.50 -17.94
N MET A 90 -18.21 -5.18 -16.84
CA MET A 90 -18.17 -6.64 -16.85
C MET A 90 -19.52 -7.21 -17.25
N ARG A 91 -20.60 -6.64 -16.76
CA ARG A 91 -21.92 -7.07 -17.15
C ARG A 91 -22.18 -6.83 -18.63
N ALA A 92 -21.78 -5.67 -19.12
CA ALA A 92 -21.93 -5.35 -20.52
C ALA A 92 -21.17 -6.33 -21.40
N GLN A 93 -19.94 -6.63 -21.01
CA GLN A 93 -19.13 -7.60 -21.74
C GLN A 93 -19.76 -8.98 -21.72
N LEU A 94 -20.26 -9.38 -20.58
CA LEU A 94 -20.89 -10.67 -20.42
C LEU A 94 -22.12 -10.77 -21.31
N ASN A 95 -22.92 -9.71 -21.32
CA ASN A 95 -24.10 -9.67 -22.18
C ASN A 95 -23.73 -9.77 -23.65
N GLN A 96 -22.65 -9.11 -24.04
CA GLN A 96 -22.19 -9.20 -25.42
C GLN A 96 -21.74 -10.60 -25.77
N LEU A 97 -21.02 -11.23 -24.84
CA LEU A 97 -20.55 -12.59 -25.08
C LEU A 97 -21.68 -13.56 -25.16
N LEU A 98 -22.71 -13.36 -24.37
CA LEU A 98 -23.87 -14.23 -24.39
C LEU A 98 -24.81 -13.93 -25.55
N GLY A 99 -24.55 -12.85 -26.27
CA GLY A 99 -25.41 -12.49 -27.39
C GLY A 99 -26.75 -12.01 -26.95
N THR A 100 -26.92 -11.67 -25.76
CA THR A 100 -28.20 -11.27 -25.36
C THR A 100 -28.41 -9.93 -25.84
N PRO A 101 -29.45 -9.78 -26.32
CA PRO A 101 -29.79 -8.58 -26.91
C PRO A 101 -30.10 -7.69 -25.87
N ALA A 102 -29.64 -7.91 -24.95
CA ALA A 102 -29.86 -7.06 -24.02
C ALA A 102 -29.88 -5.75 -24.50
N LYS A 103 -29.56 -5.70 -25.39
CA LYS A 103 -29.57 -4.67 -25.87
C LYS A 103 -30.70 -4.41 -26.21
N PRO A 104 -31.07 -3.84 -25.74
CA PRO A 104 -32.04 -3.53 -25.92
C PRO A 104 -32.32 -2.92 -26.85
N GLY A 105 -32.36 -2.66 -26.80
CA GLY A 105 -32.42 -2.22 -27.53
C GLY A 105 -32.45 -2.70 -28.48
N LYS A 106 -32.53 -3.18 -28.62
CA LYS A 106 -32.55 -3.68 -29.34
C LYS A 106 -33.25 -3.86 -29.16
#